data_60c191e55823032b15809b27b6125487
#
_entry.id   60c191e55823032b15809b27b6125487
#
_cell.length_a   1.000
_cell.length_b   1.000
_cell.length_c   1.000
_cell.angle_alpha   90.00
_cell.angle_beta   90.00
_cell.angle_gamma   90.00
#
_symmetry.space_group_name_H-M   'P 1'
#
loop_
_entity.id
_entity.type
_entity.pdbx_description
1 polymer ?
#
loop_
_entity_poly.entity_id
_entity_poly.type
_entity_poly.pdbx_seq_one_letter_code
_entity_poly.pdbx_strand_id
1 'polypeptide(L)'
;SGVIPYQLQLTLNGGDSQLMVNSNLKGVAVDLPAPFGMPAETGRDTTFRMTLQGAERRYWVNYGELANFTFAAPPGNFAEGRGELFLGNGNAMLPAAKGLRVRGVLSQLDVGPWQDLVNKYAGQDPGGSAKQLLSSADFKVGKLSALGTTLDQASVQLTRKPAAWALQLDSQQVKGAASIPDAKASPMVINLQYVRLPAPDPKVLADENSPDPLATVDPTKIPELDITSTQLFPGTDPVGA
;
A
#
# COMPACT_ATOMS: atom_id res chain seq x y z
N SER A 1 -20.81 -3.87 -17.19
CA SER A 1 -21.19 -2.50 -17.57
C SER A 1 -22.35 -2.08 -16.68
N GLY A 2 -22.17 -0.98 -15.95
CA GLY A 2 -23.18 -0.42 -15.05
C GLY A 2 -23.44 1.04 -15.41
N VAL A 3 -24.57 1.57 -14.96
CA VAL A 3 -24.91 2.99 -15.02
C VAL A 3 -24.59 3.59 -13.65
N ILE A 4 -23.81 4.67 -13.64
CA ILE A 4 -23.44 5.36 -12.40
C ILE A 4 -24.19 6.70 -12.37
N PRO A 5 -24.93 7.03 -11.30
CA PRO A 5 -25.41 8.38 -11.10
C PRO A 5 -24.23 9.30 -10.79
N TYR A 6 -24.17 10.42 -11.50
CA TYR A 6 -23.15 11.44 -11.24
C TYR A 6 -23.70 12.84 -11.43
N GLN A 7 -23.07 13.79 -10.76
CA GLN A 7 -23.25 15.22 -10.98
C GLN A 7 -21.94 15.80 -11.48
N LEU A 8 -22.00 16.50 -12.61
CA LEU A 8 -20.85 17.18 -13.19
C LEU A 8 -21.04 18.68 -13.04
N GLN A 9 -20.04 19.36 -12.51
CA GLN A 9 -19.99 20.81 -12.39
C GLN A 9 -18.73 21.32 -13.11
N LEU A 10 -18.95 22.21 -14.05
CA LEU A 10 -17.89 22.92 -14.76
C LEU A 10 -17.92 24.38 -14.33
N THR A 11 -16.83 24.83 -13.73
CA THR A 11 -16.65 26.25 -13.39
C THR A 11 -15.62 26.84 -14.33
N LEU A 12 -16.01 27.87 -15.08
CA LEU A 12 -15.14 28.60 -16.00
C LEU A 12 -14.89 30.00 -15.44
N ASN A 13 -13.71 30.21 -14.87
CA ASN A 13 -13.32 31.47 -14.27
C ASN A 13 -11.85 31.80 -14.59
N GLY A 14 -11.61 32.22 -15.84
CA GLY A 14 -10.26 32.55 -16.29
C GLY A 14 -9.24 31.48 -15.92
N GLY A 15 -8.20 31.84 -15.18
CA GLY A 15 -7.14 30.93 -14.74
C GLY A 15 -7.54 29.86 -13.73
N ASP A 16 -8.73 29.98 -13.11
CA ASP A 16 -9.21 29.07 -12.05
C ASP A 16 -10.32 28.11 -12.52
N SER A 17 -10.35 27.79 -13.81
CA SER A 17 -11.34 26.88 -14.36
C SER A 17 -11.17 25.46 -13.80
N GLN A 18 -12.27 24.85 -13.35
CA GLN A 18 -12.28 23.55 -12.68
C GLN A 18 -13.41 22.67 -13.15
N LEU A 19 -13.15 21.37 -13.19
CA LEU A 19 -14.14 20.30 -13.32
C LEU A 19 -14.30 19.60 -12.00
N MET A 20 -15.53 19.36 -11.56
CA MET A 20 -15.87 18.54 -10.41
C MET A 20 -16.90 17.49 -10.81
N VAL A 21 -16.71 16.27 -10.37
CA VAL A 21 -17.64 15.16 -10.55
C VAL A 21 -17.92 14.53 -9.20
N ASN A 22 -19.18 14.47 -8.81
CA ASN A 22 -19.64 13.77 -7.61
C ASN A 22 -20.44 12.55 -8.02
N SER A 23 -20.21 11.44 -7.36
CA SER A 23 -20.94 10.18 -7.54
C SER A 23 -20.95 9.39 -6.24
N ASN A 24 -21.97 8.59 -6.03
CA ASN A 24 -21.96 7.57 -4.98
C ASN A 24 -21.48 6.21 -5.48
N LEU A 25 -21.05 6.10 -6.73
CA LEU A 25 -20.59 4.89 -7.42
C LEU A 25 -21.57 3.70 -7.38
N LYS A 26 -22.83 3.88 -6.93
CA LYS A 26 -23.83 2.82 -6.90
C LYS A 26 -24.11 2.33 -8.33
N GLY A 27 -24.05 1.04 -8.55
CA GLY A 27 -24.20 0.41 -9.86
C GLY A 27 -22.88 -0.08 -10.48
N VAL A 28 -21.74 0.21 -9.84
CA VAL A 28 -20.43 -0.27 -10.29
C VAL A 28 -19.69 -0.96 -9.13
N ALA A 29 -19.25 -2.19 -9.38
CA ALA A 29 -18.34 -2.87 -8.44
C ALA A 29 -16.94 -2.28 -8.55
N VAL A 30 -16.33 -2.03 -7.41
CA VAL A 30 -14.91 -1.66 -7.30
C VAL A 30 -14.14 -2.89 -6.86
N ASP A 31 -13.40 -3.50 -7.80
CA ASP A 31 -12.63 -4.74 -7.57
C ASP A 31 -11.26 -4.40 -6.99
N LEU A 32 -11.27 -3.99 -5.73
CA LEU A 32 -10.07 -3.74 -4.92
C LEU A 32 -10.13 -4.61 -3.65
N PRO A 33 -8.97 -4.96 -3.08
CA PRO A 33 -8.94 -5.62 -1.78
C PRO A 33 -9.57 -4.78 -0.66
N ALA A 34 -10.09 -5.46 0.36
CA ALA A 34 -10.65 -4.80 1.53
C ALA A 34 -9.61 -3.86 2.19
N PRO A 35 -10.05 -2.70 2.70
CA PRO A 35 -11.44 -2.19 2.79
C PRO A 35 -11.89 -1.37 1.58
N PHE A 36 -11.11 -1.29 0.51
CA PHE A 36 -11.33 -0.36 -0.61
C PHE A 36 -12.30 -0.90 -1.66
N GLY A 37 -12.47 -2.20 -1.71
CA GLY A 37 -13.45 -2.84 -2.60
C GLY A 37 -14.88 -2.50 -2.23
N MET A 38 -15.79 -2.61 -3.22
CA MET A 38 -17.20 -2.30 -3.03
C MET A 38 -18.04 -3.09 -4.06
N PRO A 39 -19.06 -3.85 -3.62
CA PRO A 39 -20.02 -4.44 -4.54
C PRO A 39 -20.92 -3.37 -5.18
N ALA A 40 -21.49 -3.68 -6.35
CA ALA A 40 -22.26 -2.72 -7.15
C ALA A 40 -23.54 -2.22 -6.46
N GLU A 41 -24.08 -3.01 -5.55
CA GLU A 41 -25.33 -2.70 -4.83
C GLU A 41 -25.12 -1.66 -3.74
N THR A 42 -23.91 -1.55 -3.23
CA THR A 42 -23.53 -0.54 -2.23
C THR A 42 -23.13 0.76 -2.91
N GLY A 43 -23.14 1.84 -2.14
CA GLY A 43 -22.66 3.13 -2.61
C GLY A 43 -21.50 3.63 -1.78
N ARG A 44 -20.66 4.47 -2.37
CA ARG A 44 -19.61 5.20 -1.67
C ARG A 44 -19.46 6.57 -2.29
N ASP A 45 -19.72 7.59 -1.48
CA ASP A 45 -19.59 8.96 -1.94
C ASP A 45 -18.15 9.23 -2.40
N THR A 46 -18.06 9.66 -3.64
CA THR A 46 -16.77 9.88 -4.30
C THR A 46 -16.82 11.21 -5.03
N THR A 47 -15.81 12.02 -4.79
CA THR A 47 -15.64 13.30 -5.49
C THR A 47 -14.33 13.27 -6.26
N PHE A 48 -14.38 13.61 -7.52
CA PHE A 48 -13.22 13.92 -8.35
C PHE A 48 -13.24 15.42 -8.69
N ARG A 49 -12.10 16.07 -8.55
CA ARG A 49 -11.92 17.47 -8.97
C ARG A 49 -10.59 17.62 -9.69
N MET A 50 -10.59 18.48 -10.73
CA MET A 50 -9.35 18.84 -11.42
C MET A 50 -9.36 20.28 -11.89
N THR A 51 -8.19 20.92 -11.98
CA THR A 51 -8.01 22.18 -12.66
C THR A 51 -7.92 21.98 -14.17
N LEU A 52 -8.50 22.88 -14.96
CA LEU A 52 -8.50 22.79 -16.41
C LEU A 52 -7.39 23.62 -17.05
N GLN A 53 -6.75 24.52 -16.29
CA GLN A 53 -5.75 25.45 -16.76
C GLN A 53 -4.57 25.51 -15.80
N GLY A 54 -3.51 26.22 -16.18
CA GLY A 54 -2.30 26.39 -15.39
C GLY A 54 -1.11 25.55 -15.89
N ALA A 55 0.07 25.86 -15.40
CA ALA A 55 1.32 25.14 -15.70
C ALA A 55 1.32 23.73 -15.15
N GLU A 56 0.59 23.50 -14.07
CA GLU A 56 0.31 22.18 -13.50
C GLU A 56 -1.19 21.92 -13.49
N ARG A 57 -1.60 20.72 -13.86
CA ARG A 57 -2.95 20.22 -13.59
C ARG A 57 -2.97 19.65 -12.18
N ARG A 58 -3.96 20.04 -11.40
CA ARG A 58 -4.17 19.51 -10.05
C ARG A 58 -5.39 18.62 -10.04
N TYR A 59 -5.27 17.51 -9.36
CA TYR A 59 -6.27 16.47 -9.24
C TYR A 59 -6.53 16.20 -7.76
N TRP A 60 -7.79 16.04 -7.40
CA TRP A 60 -8.22 15.61 -6.06
C TRP A 60 -9.25 14.52 -6.21
N VAL A 61 -9.10 13.49 -5.42
CA VAL A 61 -10.09 12.42 -5.30
C VAL A 61 -10.38 12.22 -3.83
N ASN A 62 -11.66 12.18 -3.49
CA ASN A 62 -12.14 11.71 -2.20
C ASN A 62 -12.90 10.41 -2.45
N TYR A 63 -12.60 9.35 -1.72
CA TYR A 63 -13.24 8.04 -1.81
C TYR A 63 -13.82 7.65 -0.45
N GLY A 64 -14.95 8.24 -0.11
CA GLY A 64 -15.58 8.13 1.19
C GLY A 64 -14.62 8.54 2.31
N GLU A 65 -14.64 7.78 3.40
CA GLU A 65 -13.71 7.96 4.54
C GLU A 65 -12.45 7.08 4.42
N LEU A 66 -12.27 6.38 3.28
CA LEU A 66 -11.21 5.39 3.13
C LEU A 66 -9.96 5.93 2.48
N ALA A 67 -10.09 6.90 1.58
CA ALA A 67 -8.92 7.46 0.91
C ALA A 67 -9.16 8.87 0.40
N ASN A 68 -8.13 9.68 0.49
CA ASN A 68 -8.01 10.98 -0.13
C ASN A 68 -6.74 11.02 -0.98
N PHE A 69 -6.85 11.58 -2.16
CA PHE A 69 -5.74 11.72 -3.09
C PHE A 69 -5.63 13.14 -3.57
N THR A 70 -4.42 13.67 -3.60
CA THR A 70 -4.08 14.93 -4.26
C THR A 70 -2.86 14.72 -5.13
N PHE A 71 -2.88 15.30 -6.31
CA PHE A 71 -1.78 15.15 -7.27
C PHE A 71 -1.67 16.40 -8.15
N ALA A 72 -0.47 16.77 -8.50
CA ALA A 72 -0.20 17.84 -9.46
C ALA A 72 0.88 17.40 -10.45
N ALA A 73 0.66 17.64 -11.73
CA ALA A 73 1.61 17.34 -12.78
C ALA A 73 1.50 18.33 -13.95
N PRO A 74 2.57 18.54 -14.70
CA PRO A 74 2.50 19.24 -15.98
C PRO A 74 1.53 18.53 -16.92
N PRO A 75 0.79 19.24 -17.78
CA PRO A 75 -0.14 18.62 -18.73
C PRO A 75 0.57 17.57 -19.60
N GLY A 76 0.02 16.35 -19.64
CA GLY A 76 0.56 15.27 -20.45
C GLY A 76 1.81 14.59 -19.88
N ASN A 77 2.35 15.02 -18.74
CA ASN A 77 3.55 14.43 -18.14
C ASN A 77 3.34 14.07 -16.67
N PHE A 78 2.65 12.96 -16.40
CA PHE A 78 2.39 12.47 -15.05
C PHE A 78 3.64 11.98 -14.33
N ALA A 79 4.68 11.58 -15.04
CA ALA A 79 5.93 11.10 -14.45
C ALA A 79 6.68 12.22 -13.70
N GLU A 80 6.48 13.46 -14.07
CA GLU A 80 7.04 14.64 -13.38
C GLU A 80 6.14 15.15 -12.24
N GLY A 81 5.08 14.42 -11.97
CA GLY A 81 4.09 14.80 -10.96
C GLY A 81 4.54 14.60 -9.53
N ARG A 82 3.76 15.16 -8.63
CA ARG A 82 3.89 15.04 -7.18
C ARG A 82 2.52 14.89 -6.56
N GLY A 83 2.42 14.06 -5.55
CA GLY A 83 1.12 13.82 -4.93
C GLY A 83 1.19 13.03 -3.65
N GLU A 84 0.04 12.92 -3.01
CA GLU A 84 -0.15 12.11 -1.82
C GLU A 84 -1.46 11.35 -1.89
N LEU A 85 -1.39 10.08 -1.54
CA LEU A 85 -2.54 9.25 -1.22
C LEU A 85 -2.59 9.10 0.30
N PHE A 86 -3.64 9.60 0.92
CA PHE A 86 -3.90 9.42 2.34
C PHE A 86 -4.96 8.31 2.51
N LEU A 87 -4.61 7.27 3.25
CA LEU A 87 -5.47 6.12 3.55
C LEU A 87 -6.13 6.31 4.90
N GLY A 88 -7.46 6.17 4.96
CA GLY A 88 -8.29 6.42 6.13
C GLY A 88 -8.92 7.81 6.14
N ASN A 89 -9.52 8.16 7.28
CA ASN A 89 -10.20 9.44 7.47
C ASN A 89 -9.19 10.56 7.73
N GLY A 90 -8.82 11.31 6.70
CA GLY A 90 -7.87 12.41 6.75
C GLY A 90 -7.72 13.09 5.39
N ASN A 91 -6.86 14.09 5.32
CA ASN A 91 -6.65 14.87 4.10
C ASN A 91 -5.27 14.61 3.50
N ALA A 92 -5.25 14.36 2.20
CA ALA A 92 -4.01 14.33 1.43
C ALA A 92 -3.48 15.76 1.24
N MET A 93 -2.17 15.92 1.41
CA MET A 93 -1.46 17.19 1.25
C MET A 93 -0.52 17.09 0.05
N LEU A 94 -0.57 18.10 -0.84
CA LEU A 94 0.31 18.13 -2.00
C LEU A 94 1.77 18.34 -1.56
N PRO A 95 2.69 17.37 -1.77
CA PRO A 95 4.08 17.50 -1.39
C PRO A 95 4.83 18.49 -2.29
N ALA A 96 5.93 19.07 -1.81
CA ALA A 96 6.81 19.88 -2.63
C ALA A 96 7.69 19.05 -3.57
N ALA A 97 8.14 17.87 -3.11
CA ALA A 97 9.00 16.97 -3.87
C ALA A 97 8.20 16.14 -4.88
N LYS A 98 8.83 15.81 -6.00
CA LYS A 98 8.28 14.88 -7.01
C LYS A 98 8.03 13.50 -6.43
N GLY A 99 7.10 12.79 -7.06
CA GLY A 99 6.70 11.45 -6.72
C GLY A 99 5.43 11.38 -5.90
N LEU A 100 4.96 10.17 -5.68
CA LEU A 100 3.77 9.85 -4.92
C LEU A 100 4.15 9.37 -3.52
N ARG A 101 3.59 10.01 -2.51
CA ARG A 101 3.66 9.52 -1.12
C ARG A 101 2.35 8.82 -0.77
N VAL A 102 2.44 7.71 -0.05
CA VAL A 102 1.29 7.05 0.57
C VAL A 102 1.39 7.22 2.07
N ARG A 103 0.33 7.73 2.69
CA ARG A 103 0.27 7.91 4.14
C ARG A 103 -1.09 7.48 4.68
N GLY A 104 -1.17 7.24 5.97
CA GLY A 104 -2.47 7.05 6.61
C GLY A 104 -2.47 6.10 7.79
N VAL A 105 -3.71 5.80 8.21
CA VAL A 105 -4.01 4.91 9.33
C VAL A 105 -5.13 3.97 8.91
N LEU A 106 -4.89 2.67 8.98
CA LEU A 106 -5.84 1.62 8.65
C LEU A 106 -6.11 0.76 9.87
N SER A 107 -7.35 0.33 10.06
CA SER A 107 -7.67 -0.64 11.11
C SER A 107 -7.09 -2.01 10.79
N GLN A 108 -7.11 -2.39 9.52
CA GLN A 108 -6.57 -3.65 9.04
C GLN A 108 -6.08 -3.54 7.59
N LEU A 109 -5.08 -4.34 7.25
CA LEU A 109 -4.57 -4.49 5.89
C LEU A 109 -4.08 -5.93 5.69
N ASP A 110 -4.56 -6.58 4.64
CA ASP A 110 -4.03 -7.86 4.17
C ASP A 110 -3.21 -7.61 2.90
N VAL A 111 -1.93 -7.92 2.95
CA VAL A 111 -0.99 -7.67 1.85
C VAL A 111 -1.16 -8.66 0.69
N GLY A 112 -1.61 -9.89 0.96
CA GLY A 112 -1.74 -10.94 -0.04
C GLY A 112 -2.59 -10.51 -1.24
N PRO A 113 -3.87 -10.13 -1.05
CA PRO A 113 -4.74 -9.68 -2.13
C PRO A 113 -4.20 -8.47 -2.92
N TRP A 114 -3.44 -7.58 -2.27
CA TRP A 114 -2.79 -6.45 -2.96
C TRP A 114 -1.64 -6.91 -3.84
N GLN A 115 -0.88 -7.90 -3.39
CA GLN A 115 0.20 -8.50 -4.17
C GLN A 115 -0.36 -9.18 -5.43
N ASP A 116 -1.46 -9.91 -5.31
CA ASP A 116 -2.17 -10.53 -6.43
C ASP A 116 -2.68 -9.47 -7.42
N LEU A 117 -3.25 -8.39 -6.92
CA LEU A 117 -3.71 -7.27 -7.74
C LEU A 117 -2.56 -6.63 -8.51
N VAL A 118 -1.44 -6.35 -7.83
CA VAL A 118 -0.23 -5.79 -8.48
C VAL A 118 0.30 -6.73 -9.55
N ASN A 119 0.35 -8.03 -9.28
CA ASN A 119 0.80 -9.02 -10.24
C ASN A 119 -0.12 -9.11 -11.48
N LYS A 120 -1.44 -9.05 -11.26
CA LYS A 120 -2.46 -9.05 -12.33
C LYS A 120 -2.30 -7.84 -13.27
N TYR A 121 -1.96 -6.67 -12.75
CA TYR A 121 -1.85 -5.44 -13.54
C TYR A 121 -0.42 -5.06 -13.92
N ALA A 122 0.61 -5.72 -13.40
CA ALA A 122 2.00 -5.42 -13.68
C ALA A 122 2.38 -5.52 -15.17
N GLY A 123 1.64 -6.33 -15.95
CA GLY A 123 1.81 -6.45 -17.40
C GLY A 123 1.04 -5.42 -18.24
N GLN A 124 0.17 -4.62 -17.62
CA GLN A 124 -0.71 -3.68 -18.31
C GLN A 124 -0.22 -2.21 -18.23
N ASP A 125 0.83 -1.95 -17.47
CA ASP A 125 1.50 -0.64 -17.43
C ASP A 125 2.76 -0.65 -18.32
N PRO A 126 2.64 -0.26 -19.61
CA PRO A 126 3.75 -0.37 -20.58
C PRO A 126 4.98 0.47 -20.23
N GLY A 127 4.87 1.36 -19.27
CA GLY A 127 5.95 2.28 -18.87
C GLY A 127 6.45 2.09 -17.44
N GLY A 128 5.84 1.22 -16.63
CA GLY A 128 6.21 1.10 -15.21
C GLY A 128 6.02 2.38 -14.39
N SER A 129 5.23 3.32 -14.91
CA SER A 129 5.10 4.70 -14.42
C SER A 129 4.63 4.76 -12.98
N ALA A 130 3.73 3.88 -12.57
CA ALA A 130 3.20 3.86 -11.20
C ALA A 130 4.28 3.47 -10.17
N LYS A 131 5.13 2.48 -10.49
CA LYS A 131 6.25 2.07 -9.62
C LYS A 131 7.33 3.15 -9.52
N GLN A 132 7.56 3.88 -10.61
CA GLN A 132 8.54 4.97 -10.65
C GLN A 132 8.06 6.21 -9.89
N LEU A 133 6.75 6.44 -9.87
CA LEU A 133 6.16 7.55 -9.13
C LEU A 133 6.20 7.35 -7.62
N LEU A 134 6.04 6.13 -7.11
CA LEU A 134 6.05 5.90 -5.66
C LEU A 134 7.41 6.27 -5.07
N SER A 135 7.41 7.24 -4.16
CA SER A 135 8.60 7.75 -3.48
C SER A 135 8.71 7.30 -2.03
N SER A 136 7.57 7.17 -1.35
CA SER A 136 7.52 6.71 0.03
C SER A 136 6.13 6.22 0.42
N ALA A 137 6.10 5.34 1.42
CA ALA A 137 4.88 4.99 2.13
C ALA A 137 5.13 5.05 3.64
N ASP A 138 4.20 5.64 4.39
CA ASP A 138 4.25 5.77 5.85
C ASP A 138 2.84 5.62 6.41
N PHE A 139 2.55 4.45 6.97
CA PHE A 139 1.22 4.18 7.49
C PHE A 139 1.25 3.29 8.73
N LYS A 140 0.22 3.45 9.54
CA LYS A 140 -0.04 2.64 10.72
C LYS A 140 -1.22 1.71 10.45
N VAL A 141 -1.10 0.48 10.86
CA VAL A 141 -2.12 -0.56 10.66
C VAL A 141 -2.40 -1.25 11.98
N GLY A 142 -3.67 -1.31 12.38
CA GLY A 142 -4.06 -2.01 13.59
C GLY A 142 -3.75 -3.50 13.52
N LYS A 143 -4.09 -4.15 12.39
CA LYS A 143 -3.76 -5.54 12.08
C LYS A 143 -3.23 -5.66 10.65
N LEU A 144 -1.97 -6.01 10.52
CA LEU A 144 -1.31 -6.22 9.23
C LEU A 144 -1.11 -7.71 8.99
N SER A 145 -1.82 -8.28 8.02
CA SER A 145 -1.63 -9.67 7.60
C SER A 145 -0.67 -9.75 6.43
N ALA A 146 0.41 -10.49 6.59
CA ALA A 146 1.43 -10.70 5.58
C ALA A 146 2.11 -12.06 5.78
N LEU A 147 2.36 -12.79 4.70
CA LEU A 147 3.08 -14.08 4.71
C LEU A 147 2.51 -15.09 5.71
N GLY A 148 1.18 -15.17 5.81
CA GLY A 148 0.50 -16.07 6.74
C GLY A 148 0.55 -15.68 8.22
N THR A 149 1.13 -14.52 8.54
CA THR A 149 1.25 -14.00 9.91
C THR A 149 0.49 -12.69 10.05
N THR A 150 -0.07 -12.44 11.23
CA THR A 150 -0.70 -11.16 11.57
C THR A 150 0.18 -10.39 12.55
N LEU A 151 0.47 -9.15 12.21
CA LEU A 151 1.22 -8.21 13.03
C LEU A 151 0.26 -7.18 13.62
N ASP A 152 0.27 -7.02 14.94
CA ASP A 152 -0.57 -6.06 15.64
C ASP A 152 0.16 -4.73 15.81
N GLN A 153 -0.60 -3.63 15.66
CA GLN A 153 -0.11 -2.26 15.83
C GLN A 153 1.11 -1.97 14.94
N ALA A 154 1.06 -2.41 13.68
CA ALA A 154 2.18 -2.25 12.76
C ALA A 154 2.33 -0.80 12.28
N SER A 155 3.55 -0.27 12.33
CA SER A 155 3.99 0.95 11.67
C SER A 155 4.95 0.57 10.54
N VAL A 156 4.63 0.98 9.33
CA VAL A 156 5.37 0.64 8.11
C VAL A 156 5.88 1.92 7.47
N GLN A 157 7.19 2.02 7.31
CA GLN A 157 7.82 3.11 6.58
C GLN A 157 8.64 2.53 5.42
N LEU A 158 8.29 2.92 4.22
CA LEU A 158 8.97 2.53 2.99
C LEU A 158 9.49 3.80 2.30
N THR A 159 10.75 3.83 1.98
CA THR A 159 11.38 4.99 1.34
C THR A 159 12.21 4.57 0.15
N ARG A 160 12.01 5.23 -0.97
CA ARG A 160 12.80 5.01 -2.17
C ARG A 160 14.23 5.51 -1.99
N LYS A 161 15.21 4.68 -2.31
CA LYS A 161 16.64 4.98 -2.41
C LYS A 161 17.07 4.84 -3.87
N PRO A 162 18.24 5.32 -4.28
CA PRO A 162 18.66 5.30 -5.69
C PRO A 162 18.63 3.92 -6.36
N ALA A 163 18.91 2.83 -5.63
CA ALA A 163 18.97 1.49 -6.17
C ALA A 163 18.25 0.43 -5.31
N ALA A 164 17.45 0.88 -4.35
CA ALA A 164 16.78 -0.02 -3.40
C ALA A 164 15.56 0.67 -2.77
N TRP A 165 14.76 -0.13 -2.07
CA TRP A 165 13.78 0.35 -1.12
C TRP A 165 14.27 0.10 0.31
N ALA A 166 14.18 1.11 1.15
CA ALA A 166 14.42 0.97 2.58
C ALA A 166 13.06 0.81 3.26
N LEU A 167 12.86 -0.34 3.92
CA LEU A 167 11.69 -0.65 4.72
C LEU A 167 12.05 -0.58 6.20
N GLN A 168 11.22 0.06 7.00
CA GLN A 168 11.20 -0.04 8.45
C GLN A 168 9.86 -0.58 8.89
N LEU A 169 9.87 -1.56 9.77
CA LEU A 169 8.69 -2.17 10.36
C LEU A 169 8.82 -2.14 11.88
N ASP A 170 7.78 -1.67 12.54
CA ASP A 170 7.64 -1.70 14.00
C ASP A 170 6.25 -2.23 14.34
N SER A 171 6.17 -3.35 15.05
CA SER A 171 4.93 -3.99 15.48
C SER A 171 5.15 -4.65 16.84
N GLN A 172 4.10 -5.22 17.42
CA GLN A 172 4.26 -5.98 18.67
C GLN A 172 5.08 -7.26 18.48
N GLN A 173 5.02 -7.88 17.30
CA GLN A 173 5.66 -9.16 17.02
C GLN A 173 7.05 -9.02 16.40
N VAL A 174 7.25 -8.01 15.55
CA VAL A 174 8.49 -7.85 14.77
C VAL A 174 8.87 -6.38 14.72
N LYS A 175 10.14 -6.10 14.96
CA LYS A 175 10.73 -4.79 14.73
C LYS A 175 12.04 -4.91 13.99
N GLY A 176 12.21 -4.12 12.92
CA GLY A 176 13.44 -4.16 12.15
C GLY A 176 13.39 -3.28 10.90
N ALA A 177 14.43 -3.45 10.10
CA ALA A 177 14.59 -2.76 8.84
C ALA A 177 15.01 -3.76 7.75
N ALA A 178 14.60 -3.48 6.52
CA ALA A 178 15.04 -4.24 5.36
C ALA A 178 15.48 -3.31 4.22
N SER A 179 16.49 -3.75 3.49
CA SER A 179 16.89 -3.15 2.22
C SER A 179 16.53 -4.10 1.09
N ILE A 180 15.65 -3.65 0.20
CA ILE A 180 15.12 -4.42 -0.93
C ILE A 180 15.74 -3.85 -2.19
N PRO A 181 16.75 -4.48 -2.78
CA PRO A 181 17.42 -3.97 -3.97
C PRO A 181 16.53 -4.08 -5.21
N ASP A 182 16.72 -3.17 -6.18
CA ASP A 182 16.06 -3.24 -7.48
C ASP A 182 16.59 -4.40 -8.32
N ALA A 183 17.88 -4.70 -8.17
CA ALA A 183 18.52 -5.77 -8.89
C ALA A 183 18.16 -7.13 -8.26
N LYS A 184 17.52 -8.00 -9.04
CA LYS A 184 17.11 -9.34 -8.60
C LYS A 184 18.25 -10.24 -8.14
N ALA A 185 19.47 -9.98 -8.58
CA ALA A 185 20.67 -10.75 -8.23
C ALA A 185 21.34 -10.26 -6.93
N SER A 186 20.83 -9.21 -6.31
CA SER A 186 21.36 -8.70 -5.04
C SER A 186 20.52 -9.22 -3.88
N PRO A 187 21.16 -9.63 -2.77
CA PRO A 187 20.42 -10.14 -1.62
C PRO A 187 19.56 -9.05 -0.97
N MET A 188 18.42 -9.43 -0.47
CA MET A 188 17.62 -8.61 0.44
C MET A 188 18.26 -8.69 1.82
N VAL A 189 18.65 -7.55 2.38
CA VAL A 189 19.25 -7.47 3.71
C VAL A 189 18.16 -7.11 4.72
N ILE A 190 18.01 -7.96 5.75
CA ILE A 190 16.99 -7.81 6.79
C ILE A 190 17.68 -7.78 8.15
N ASN A 191 17.53 -6.68 8.88
CA ASN A 191 18.06 -6.50 10.22
C ASN A 191 16.91 -6.38 11.21
N LEU A 192 16.70 -7.40 12.02
CA LEU A 192 15.65 -7.47 13.01
C LEU A 192 16.20 -7.11 14.41
N GLN A 193 15.54 -6.18 15.07
CA GLN A 193 15.84 -5.87 16.48
C GLN A 193 15.25 -6.94 17.36
N TYR A 194 14.00 -7.34 17.08
CA TYR A 194 13.38 -8.49 17.73
C TYR A 194 12.37 -9.17 16.82
N VAL A 195 12.17 -10.46 17.10
CA VAL A 195 11.06 -11.27 16.57
C VAL A 195 10.42 -12.01 17.72
N ARG A 196 9.10 -11.90 17.86
CA ARG A 196 8.28 -12.70 18.78
C ARG A 196 7.48 -13.70 17.97
N LEU A 197 7.85 -14.95 18.06
CA LEU A 197 7.09 -16.03 17.41
C LEU A 197 5.86 -16.33 18.28
N PRO A 198 4.69 -16.59 17.66
CA PRO A 198 3.55 -17.08 18.43
C PRO A 198 3.92 -18.39 19.12
N ALA A 199 3.37 -18.59 20.32
CA ALA A 199 3.49 -19.90 20.96
C ALA A 199 2.93 -20.98 20.02
N PRO A 200 3.64 -22.08 19.77
CA PRO A 200 3.12 -23.13 18.91
C PRO A 200 1.79 -23.67 19.48
N ASP A 201 0.79 -23.77 18.63
CA ASP A 201 -0.49 -24.36 19.03
C ASP A 201 -0.25 -25.81 19.43
N PRO A 202 -0.58 -26.23 20.66
CA PRO A 202 -0.39 -27.61 21.09
C PRO A 202 -1.10 -28.64 20.20
N LYS A 203 -2.18 -28.23 19.54
CA LYS A 203 -2.90 -29.07 18.58
C LYS A 203 -2.15 -29.28 17.27
N VAL A 204 -1.40 -28.27 16.81
CA VAL A 204 -0.57 -28.36 15.61
C VAL A 204 0.68 -29.21 15.87
N LEU A 205 1.24 -29.13 17.07
CA LEU A 205 2.37 -29.98 17.49
C LEU A 205 1.99 -31.46 17.63
N ALA A 206 0.72 -31.78 17.87
CA ALA A 206 0.21 -33.16 18.03
C ALA A 206 -0.23 -33.78 16.70
N ASP A 207 -0.33 -33.02 15.64
CA ASP A 207 -0.76 -33.54 14.34
C ASP A 207 0.45 -33.75 13.41
N GLU A 208 0.92 -35.02 13.38
CA GLU A 208 2.02 -35.48 12.48
C GLU A 208 1.69 -35.28 10.99
N ASN A 209 0.43 -34.99 10.64
CA ASN A 209 -0.06 -34.76 9.29
C ASN A 209 -0.28 -33.26 8.98
N SER A 210 0.12 -32.35 9.87
CA SER A 210 0.04 -30.92 9.56
C SER A 210 0.84 -30.62 8.29
N PRO A 211 0.22 -30.02 7.26
CA PRO A 211 0.93 -29.68 6.04
C PRO A 211 2.08 -28.73 6.36
N ASP A 212 3.26 -29.02 5.84
CA ASP A 212 4.42 -28.14 5.95
C ASP A 212 4.03 -26.76 5.40
N PRO A 213 4.10 -25.69 6.21
CA PRO A 213 3.80 -24.32 5.75
C PRO A 213 4.63 -23.89 4.54
N LEU A 214 5.78 -24.53 4.32
CA LEU A 214 6.70 -24.23 3.22
C LEU A 214 6.51 -25.16 2.01
N ALA A 215 5.65 -26.16 2.09
CA ALA A 215 5.44 -27.14 1.01
C ALA A 215 4.97 -26.50 -0.31
N THR A 216 4.30 -25.35 -0.25
CA THR A 216 3.82 -24.62 -1.43
C THR A 216 4.76 -23.48 -1.87
N VAL A 217 5.84 -23.26 -1.14
CA VAL A 217 6.81 -22.19 -1.43
C VAL A 217 7.82 -22.71 -2.42
N ASP A 218 7.87 -22.12 -3.60
CA ASP A 218 8.91 -22.38 -4.61
C ASP A 218 10.21 -21.69 -4.20
N PRO A 219 11.25 -22.42 -3.75
CA PRO A 219 12.48 -21.82 -3.26
C PRO A 219 13.23 -21.03 -4.35
N THR A 220 12.97 -21.31 -5.62
CA THR A 220 13.62 -20.59 -6.74
C THR A 220 13.05 -19.18 -6.93
N LYS A 221 11.90 -18.90 -6.33
CA LYS A 221 11.25 -17.58 -6.35
C LYS A 221 11.59 -16.72 -5.14
N ILE A 222 12.24 -17.29 -4.13
CA ILE A 222 12.71 -16.55 -2.97
C ILE A 222 14.01 -15.83 -3.37
N PRO A 223 14.10 -14.50 -3.25
CA PRO A 223 15.37 -13.80 -3.46
C PRO A 223 16.40 -14.25 -2.42
N GLU A 224 17.65 -14.11 -2.71
CA GLU A 224 18.71 -14.32 -1.72
C GLU A 224 18.45 -13.40 -0.50
N LEU A 225 18.49 -13.98 0.70
CA LEU A 225 18.17 -13.30 1.94
C LEU A 225 19.39 -13.30 2.87
N ASP A 226 19.77 -12.12 3.35
CA ASP A 226 20.71 -11.95 4.46
C ASP A 226 19.91 -11.44 5.67
N ILE A 227 19.72 -12.31 6.67
CA ILE A 227 18.86 -12.03 7.82
C ILE A 227 19.69 -12.05 9.10
N THR A 228 19.70 -10.95 9.81
CA THR A 228 20.28 -10.82 11.14
C THR A 228 19.20 -10.49 12.15
N SER A 229 19.19 -11.15 13.29
CA SER A 229 18.29 -10.84 14.40
C SER A 229 19.06 -10.68 15.69
N THR A 230 18.78 -9.62 16.43
CA THR A 230 19.41 -9.36 17.74
C THR A 230 18.72 -10.15 18.85
N GLN A 231 17.39 -10.28 18.79
CA GLN A 231 16.61 -10.96 19.81
C GLN A 231 15.52 -11.82 19.17
N LEU A 232 15.42 -13.05 19.61
CA LEU A 232 14.35 -13.98 19.20
C LEU A 232 13.59 -14.43 20.46
N PHE A 233 12.26 -14.29 20.45
CA PHE A 233 11.39 -14.69 21.54
C PHE A 233 10.48 -15.82 21.05
N PRO A 234 10.76 -17.10 21.35
CA PRO A 234 9.83 -18.19 21.09
C PRO A 234 8.75 -18.18 22.19
N GLY A 235 7.51 -17.98 21.81
CA GLY A 235 6.42 -17.82 22.76
C GLY A 235 6.47 -16.47 23.50
N THR A 236 6.29 -16.49 24.81
CA THR A 236 6.29 -15.29 25.67
C THR A 236 7.65 -14.97 26.30
N ASP A 237 8.60 -15.89 26.22
CA ASP A 237 9.89 -15.76 26.91
C ASP A 237 11.04 -15.40 25.95
N PRO A 238 11.97 -14.50 26.36
CA PRO A 238 13.18 -14.22 25.58
C PRO A 238 14.10 -15.43 25.57
N VAL A 239 14.57 -15.84 24.37
CA VAL A 239 15.62 -16.85 24.23
C VAL A 239 16.90 -16.14 23.81
N GLY A 240 17.88 -16.17 24.71
CA GLY A 240 19.24 -15.72 24.47
C GLY A 240 19.44 -14.22 24.72
N ALA A 241 20.21 -13.92 25.70
CA ALA A 241 21.05 -12.74 25.81
C ALA A 241 22.49 -13.16 25.57
#